data_ad045fb26e12572ae5a5814713ba4ef7
#
_entry.id   ad045fb26e12572ae5a5814713ba4ef7
#
_cell.length_a   1.000
_cell.length_b   1.000
_cell.length_c   1.000
_cell.angle_alpha   90.00
_cell.angle_beta   90.00
_cell.angle_gamma   90.00
#
_symmetry.space_group_name_H-M   'P 1'
#
loop_
_entity.id
_entity.type
_entity.pdbx_description
1 polymer ?
#
loop_
_entity_poly.entity_id
_entity_poly.type
_entity_poly.pdbx_seq_one_letter_code
_entity_poly.pdbx_strand_id
1 'polypeptide(L)'
;VYNAAKYISCSNSHTRARKFADATNGAVKAADIKKEIIAKRNKDLLMSYGLIPLGRKPDKELLDRYQYLQKFLKESKEFGAQRQESEKKAVNIALQNLARNSGYGDVTRLTWSMETELIKELLPYLSPKEIDGVEVYVQINEEGKSEIKQIKDGKELNSMPAKLKKHPYIEELKAVHKKLKDQYTRSRIMLEQAMEDCTHFEENELRKLMQNPVIWPLLKHLVFICNGQTGFYTDGLLITVNAAVSYTHLT
;
A
#
# COMPACT_ATOMS: atom_id res chain seq x y z
N VAL A 1 6.57 -6.30 -32.33
CA VAL A 1 7.29 -6.82 -31.18
C VAL A 1 7.18 -8.33 -31.06
N TYR A 2 5.95 -8.92 -31.02
CA TYR A 2 5.78 -10.38 -30.87
C TYR A 2 6.44 -11.22 -31.98
N ASN A 3 6.24 -10.85 -33.24
CA ASN A 3 6.84 -11.57 -34.37
C ASN A 3 8.37 -11.51 -34.36
N ALA A 4 8.95 -10.38 -33.94
CA ALA A 4 10.40 -10.25 -33.74
C ALA A 4 10.89 -11.13 -32.56
N ALA A 5 10.19 -11.10 -31.43
CA ALA A 5 10.53 -11.92 -30.25
C ALA A 5 10.53 -13.43 -30.55
N LYS A 6 9.65 -13.89 -31.48
CA LYS A 6 9.59 -15.29 -31.88
C LYS A 6 10.90 -15.78 -32.51
N TYR A 7 11.64 -14.89 -33.19
CA TYR A 7 12.88 -15.25 -33.87
C TYR A 7 14.14 -14.96 -33.05
N ILE A 8 14.03 -14.08 -32.04
CA ILE A 8 15.18 -13.64 -31.24
C ILE A 8 15.29 -14.42 -29.94
N SER A 9 14.15 -14.81 -29.33
CA SER A 9 14.16 -15.42 -28.00
C SER A 9 14.23 -16.94 -28.07
N CYS A 10 15.15 -17.52 -27.30
CA CYS A 10 15.22 -18.95 -27.02
C CYS A 10 14.09 -19.36 -26.06
N SER A 11 13.53 -20.56 -26.26
CA SER A 11 12.53 -21.16 -25.38
C SER A 11 11.19 -20.40 -25.24
N ASN A 12 10.60 -20.39 -24.05
CA ASN A 12 9.27 -19.81 -23.80
C ASN A 12 9.20 -18.29 -23.68
N SER A 13 10.29 -17.56 -23.92
CA SER A 13 10.33 -16.09 -23.76
C SER A 13 9.37 -15.39 -24.76
N HIS A 14 9.16 -15.93 -25.95
CA HIS A 14 8.19 -15.39 -26.90
C HIS A 14 6.74 -15.49 -26.39
N THR A 15 6.39 -16.52 -25.63
CA THR A 15 5.06 -16.68 -25.04
C THR A 15 4.81 -15.61 -23.98
N ARG A 16 5.82 -15.29 -23.17
CA ARG A 16 5.75 -14.17 -22.21
C ARG A 16 5.64 -12.83 -22.93
N ALA A 17 6.44 -12.59 -23.96
CA ALA A 17 6.39 -11.37 -24.75
C ALA A 17 5.00 -11.16 -25.38
N ARG A 18 4.35 -12.22 -25.86
CA ARG A 18 2.98 -12.17 -26.36
C ARG A 18 1.99 -11.76 -25.30
N LYS A 19 2.00 -12.42 -24.13
CA LYS A 19 1.11 -12.07 -23.01
C LYS A 19 1.25 -10.61 -22.61
N PHE A 20 2.47 -10.08 -22.57
CA PHE A 20 2.73 -8.68 -22.27
C PHE A 20 2.21 -7.74 -23.36
N ALA A 21 2.44 -8.07 -24.63
CA ALA A 21 1.93 -7.30 -25.75
C ALA A 21 0.38 -7.27 -25.77
N ASP A 22 -0.26 -8.43 -25.62
CA ASP A 22 -1.73 -8.55 -25.57
C ASP A 22 -2.32 -7.74 -24.40
N ALA A 23 -1.66 -7.78 -23.22
CA ALA A 23 -2.05 -6.99 -22.05
C ALA A 23 -1.92 -5.49 -22.33
N THR A 24 -0.77 -5.03 -22.80
CA THR A 24 -0.50 -3.59 -23.07
C THR A 24 -1.44 -3.01 -24.13
N ASN A 25 -1.78 -3.80 -25.15
CA ASN A 25 -2.70 -3.38 -26.23
C ASN A 25 -4.18 -3.47 -25.82
N GLY A 26 -4.50 -3.90 -24.59
CA GLY A 26 -5.88 -4.06 -24.13
C GLY A 26 -6.63 -5.21 -24.82
N ALA A 27 -5.91 -6.15 -25.45
CA ALA A 27 -6.52 -7.33 -26.10
C ALA A 27 -7.10 -8.34 -25.08
N VAL A 28 -6.74 -8.18 -23.79
CA VAL A 28 -7.23 -9.00 -22.67
C VAL A 28 -7.88 -8.14 -21.60
N LYS A 29 -8.90 -8.67 -20.92
CA LYS A 29 -9.59 -7.96 -19.85
C LYS A 29 -8.95 -8.28 -18.50
N ALA A 30 -8.81 -7.27 -17.65
CA ALA A 30 -8.24 -7.42 -16.31
C ALA A 30 -8.99 -8.46 -15.46
N ALA A 31 -10.33 -8.51 -15.56
CA ALA A 31 -11.15 -9.47 -14.83
C ALA A 31 -10.85 -10.93 -15.22
N ASP A 32 -10.63 -11.21 -16.52
CA ASP A 32 -10.36 -12.56 -17.01
C ASP A 32 -8.94 -13.01 -16.61
N ILE A 33 -7.96 -12.14 -16.78
CA ILE A 33 -6.59 -12.39 -16.30
C ILE A 33 -6.56 -12.64 -14.79
N LYS A 34 -7.28 -11.85 -13.99
CA LYS A 34 -7.37 -12.04 -12.55
C LYS A 34 -7.96 -13.43 -12.20
N LYS A 35 -9.00 -13.88 -12.88
CA LYS A 35 -9.56 -15.24 -12.68
C LYS A 35 -8.53 -16.32 -12.98
N GLU A 36 -7.77 -16.19 -14.07
CA GLU A 36 -6.72 -17.14 -14.39
C GLU A 36 -5.55 -17.13 -13.41
N ILE A 37 -5.16 -15.96 -12.90
CA ILE A 37 -4.14 -15.86 -11.86
C ILE A 37 -4.61 -16.58 -10.59
N ILE A 38 -5.87 -16.39 -10.18
CA ILE A 38 -6.44 -17.05 -9.00
C ILE A 38 -6.43 -18.58 -9.19
N ALA A 39 -6.84 -19.06 -10.37
CA ALA A 39 -6.94 -20.49 -10.65
C ALA A 39 -5.57 -21.20 -10.75
N LYS A 40 -4.58 -20.54 -11.36
CA LYS A 40 -3.30 -21.17 -11.73
C LYS A 40 -2.08 -20.61 -11.00
N ARG A 41 -2.21 -19.49 -10.28
CA ARG A 41 -1.11 -18.68 -9.70
C ARG A 41 0.04 -18.44 -10.68
N ASN A 42 -0.30 -18.15 -11.95
CA ASN A 42 0.67 -17.98 -13.03
C ASN A 42 1.37 -16.61 -12.92
N LYS A 43 2.70 -16.64 -12.75
CA LYS A 43 3.53 -15.43 -12.56
C LYS A 43 3.59 -14.53 -13.80
N ASP A 44 3.60 -15.09 -15.00
CA ASP A 44 3.62 -14.29 -16.24
C ASP A 44 2.32 -13.51 -16.41
N LEU A 45 1.17 -14.12 -16.08
CA LEU A 45 -0.12 -13.44 -16.05
C LEU A 45 -0.17 -12.36 -14.95
N LEU A 46 0.41 -12.64 -13.78
CA LEU A 46 0.50 -11.65 -12.70
C LEU A 46 1.32 -10.42 -13.14
N MET A 47 2.47 -10.62 -13.75
CA MET A 47 3.30 -9.53 -14.28
C MET A 47 2.58 -8.74 -15.39
N SER A 48 1.86 -9.42 -16.28
CA SER A 48 1.10 -8.77 -17.36
C SER A 48 -0.14 -8.03 -16.86
N TYR A 49 -0.69 -8.39 -15.69
CA TYR A 49 -1.86 -7.76 -15.09
C TYR A 49 -1.68 -6.26 -14.85
N GLY A 50 -0.46 -5.84 -14.47
CA GLY A 50 -0.11 -4.42 -14.31
C GLY A 50 -0.05 -3.63 -15.63
N LEU A 51 0.11 -4.29 -16.77
CA LEU A 51 0.21 -3.65 -18.10
C LEU A 51 -1.14 -3.34 -18.74
N ILE A 52 -2.22 -3.99 -18.29
CA ILE A 52 -3.55 -3.82 -18.90
C ILE A 52 -4.02 -2.38 -18.67
N PRO A 53 -4.45 -1.65 -19.72
CA PRO A 53 -4.93 -0.27 -19.57
C PRO A 53 -6.03 -0.15 -18.52
N LEU A 54 -6.06 0.98 -17.80
CA LEU A 54 -7.11 1.29 -16.85
C LEU A 54 -8.40 1.64 -17.60
N GLY A 55 -9.54 1.22 -17.06
CA GLY A 55 -10.84 1.43 -17.66
C GLY A 55 -11.45 2.80 -17.33
N ARG A 56 -12.79 2.89 -17.39
CA ARG A 56 -13.53 4.15 -17.21
C ARG A 56 -13.44 4.74 -15.80
N LYS A 57 -13.12 3.95 -14.79
CA LYS A 57 -12.95 4.39 -13.38
C LYS A 57 -11.53 4.06 -12.95
N PRO A 58 -10.52 4.82 -13.44
CA PRO A 58 -9.11 4.46 -13.30
C PRO A 58 -8.68 4.38 -11.83
N ASP A 59 -9.08 5.32 -10.99
CA ASP A 59 -8.65 5.37 -9.58
C ASP A 59 -9.12 4.15 -8.78
N LYS A 60 -10.41 3.78 -8.95
CA LYS A 60 -10.96 2.60 -8.29
C LYS A 60 -10.31 1.32 -8.78
N GLU A 61 -10.12 1.21 -10.10
CA GLU A 61 -9.52 0.03 -10.71
C GLU A 61 -8.04 -0.11 -10.31
N LEU A 62 -7.33 1.01 -10.23
CA LEU A 62 -5.94 1.06 -9.77
C LEU A 62 -5.83 0.56 -8.33
N LEU A 63 -6.70 1.05 -7.44
CA LEU A 63 -6.77 0.63 -6.04
C LEU A 63 -7.10 -0.86 -5.91
N ASP A 64 -8.08 -1.36 -6.65
CA ASP A 64 -8.47 -2.79 -6.67
C ASP A 64 -7.31 -3.68 -7.14
N ARG A 65 -6.55 -3.25 -8.17
CA ARG A 65 -5.38 -3.98 -8.68
C ARG A 65 -4.24 -3.98 -7.67
N TYR A 66 -3.96 -2.83 -7.06
CA TYR A 66 -2.96 -2.71 -6.01
C TYR A 66 -3.27 -3.63 -4.83
N GLN A 67 -4.50 -3.57 -4.29
CA GLN A 67 -4.95 -4.43 -3.20
C GLN A 67 -4.81 -5.92 -3.54
N TYR A 68 -5.16 -6.29 -4.78
CA TYR A 68 -5.03 -7.67 -5.24
C TYR A 68 -3.57 -8.14 -5.25
N LEU A 69 -2.64 -7.32 -5.73
CA LEU A 69 -1.20 -7.64 -5.73
C LEU A 69 -0.66 -7.78 -4.30
N GLN A 70 -1.07 -6.91 -3.38
CA GLN A 70 -0.71 -7.02 -1.96
C GLN A 70 -1.28 -8.30 -1.32
N LYS A 71 -2.52 -8.65 -1.63
CA LYS A 71 -3.14 -9.90 -1.18
C LYS A 71 -2.38 -11.11 -1.70
N PHE A 72 -2.05 -11.13 -2.98
CA PHE A 72 -1.28 -12.22 -3.60
C PHE A 72 0.09 -12.40 -2.92
N LEU A 73 0.79 -11.30 -2.63
CA LEU A 73 2.06 -11.33 -1.92
C LEU A 73 1.91 -11.87 -0.48
N LYS A 74 0.82 -11.51 0.21
CA LYS A 74 0.53 -12.01 1.55
C LYS A 74 0.26 -13.53 1.54
N GLU A 75 -0.53 -14.01 0.59
CA GLU A 75 -0.82 -15.43 0.41
C GLU A 75 0.42 -16.24 0.04
N SER A 76 1.42 -15.63 -0.61
CA SER A 76 2.66 -16.31 -0.97
C SER A 76 3.43 -16.86 0.25
N LYS A 77 3.19 -16.28 1.45
CA LYS A 77 3.80 -16.73 2.72
C LYS A 77 3.37 -18.14 3.14
N GLU A 78 2.30 -18.67 2.56
CA GLU A 78 1.82 -20.04 2.80
C GLU A 78 2.67 -21.11 2.06
N PHE A 79 3.56 -20.68 1.16
CA PHE A 79 4.41 -21.57 0.37
C PHE A 79 5.86 -21.55 0.87
N GLY A 80 6.68 -22.50 0.37
CA GLY A 80 8.11 -22.58 0.72
C GLY A 80 8.92 -21.36 0.22
N ALA A 81 10.05 -21.09 0.86
CA ALA A 81 10.87 -19.89 0.68
C ALA A 81 11.24 -19.57 -0.78
N GLN A 82 11.60 -20.59 -1.59
CA GLN A 82 11.95 -20.38 -3.00
C GLN A 82 10.77 -19.86 -3.81
N ARG A 83 9.56 -20.34 -3.55
CA ARG A 83 8.35 -19.88 -4.22
C ARG A 83 7.96 -18.47 -3.77
N GLN A 84 8.07 -18.20 -2.47
CA GLN A 84 7.83 -16.85 -1.92
C GLN A 84 8.71 -15.82 -2.62
N GLU A 85 10.01 -16.07 -2.72
CA GLU A 85 10.95 -15.15 -3.38
C GLU A 85 10.61 -14.96 -4.86
N SER A 86 10.27 -16.04 -5.56
CA SER A 86 9.87 -15.98 -6.97
C SER A 86 8.55 -15.22 -7.17
N GLU A 87 7.56 -15.41 -6.31
CA GLU A 87 6.28 -14.67 -6.35
C GLU A 87 6.45 -13.21 -5.95
N LYS A 88 7.31 -12.91 -4.97
CA LYS A 88 7.68 -11.54 -4.58
C LYS A 88 8.27 -10.77 -5.78
N LYS A 89 9.21 -11.39 -6.51
CA LYS A 89 9.77 -10.78 -7.74
C LYS A 89 8.68 -10.51 -8.80
N ALA A 90 7.77 -11.45 -9.00
CA ALA A 90 6.67 -11.29 -9.95
C ALA A 90 5.70 -10.16 -9.52
N VAL A 91 5.38 -10.05 -8.23
CA VAL A 91 4.56 -8.94 -7.70
C VAL A 91 5.26 -7.60 -7.88
N ASN A 92 6.57 -7.51 -7.60
CA ASN A 92 7.31 -6.26 -7.79
C ASN A 92 7.29 -5.82 -9.26
N ILE A 93 7.48 -6.73 -10.20
CA ILE A 93 7.35 -6.43 -11.65
C ILE A 93 5.92 -5.98 -12.00
N ALA A 94 4.91 -6.65 -11.45
CA ALA A 94 3.51 -6.26 -11.67
C ALA A 94 3.21 -4.86 -11.14
N LEU A 95 3.74 -4.50 -9.96
CA LEU A 95 3.63 -3.16 -9.38
C LEU A 95 4.37 -2.11 -10.21
N GLN A 96 5.58 -2.41 -10.71
CA GLN A 96 6.31 -1.52 -11.62
C GLN A 96 5.53 -1.27 -12.91
N ASN A 97 4.96 -2.32 -13.49
CA ASN A 97 4.13 -2.22 -14.67
C ASN A 97 2.87 -1.39 -14.40
N LEU A 98 2.24 -1.60 -13.24
CA LEU A 98 1.05 -0.86 -12.83
C LEU A 98 1.35 0.62 -12.60
N ALA A 99 2.48 0.94 -11.94
CA ALA A 99 2.93 2.32 -11.72
C ALA A 99 3.12 3.06 -13.04
N ARG A 100 3.86 2.45 -13.98
CA ARG A 100 4.08 3.04 -15.32
C ARG A 100 2.79 3.22 -16.11
N ASN A 101 1.90 2.23 -16.06
CA ASN A 101 0.62 2.25 -16.78
C ASN A 101 -0.35 3.30 -16.22
N SER A 102 -0.23 3.64 -14.94
CA SER A 102 -1.06 4.65 -14.27
C SER A 102 -0.42 6.03 -14.13
N GLY A 103 0.76 6.24 -14.75
CA GLY A 103 1.43 7.54 -14.78
C GLY A 103 2.26 7.86 -13.52
N TYR A 104 2.43 6.91 -12.60
CA TYR A 104 3.36 7.07 -11.50
C TYR A 104 4.80 6.80 -11.96
N GLY A 105 5.73 7.62 -11.49
CA GLY A 105 7.14 7.50 -11.86
C GLY A 105 7.77 6.18 -11.39
N ASP A 106 7.38 5.71 -10.21
CA ASP A 106 7.90 4.49 -9.59
C ASP A 106 6.86 3.79 -8.68
N VAL A 107 7.23 2.61 -8.17
CA VAL A 107 6.40 1.80 -7.29
C VAL A 107 6.17 2.47 -5.93
N THR A 108 7.14 3.22 -5.45
CA THR A 108 7.11 3.89 -4.15
C THR A 108 6.00 4.93 -4.14
N ARG A 109 5.96 5.80 -5.17
CA ARG A 109 4.90 6.82 -5.34
C ARG A 109 3.53 6.21 -5.53
N LEU A 110 3.43 5.17 -6.37
CA LEU A 110 2.17 4.42 -6.51
C LEU A 110 1.69 3.91 -5.15
N THR A 111 2.56 3.25 -4.40
CA THR A 111 2.19 2.63 -3.13
C THR A 111 1.75 3.69 -2.12
N TRP A 112 2.47 4.79 -1.98
CA TRP A 112 2.06 5.88 -1.05
C TRP A 112 0.70 6.45 -1.41
N SER A 113 0.45 6.69 -2.69
CA SER A 113 -0.86 7.15 -3.14
C SER A 113 -1.96 6.14 -2.80
N MET A 114 -1.73 4.85 -3.06
CA MET A 114 -2.72 3.81 -2.77
C MET A 114 -2.96 3.60 -1.28
N GLU A 115 -1.91 3.64 -0.45
CA GLU A 115 -2.06 3.52 1.01
C GLU A 115 -2.81 4.73 1.60
N THR A 116 -2.64 5.93 1.01
CA THR A 116 -3.41 7.12 1.39
C THR A 116 -4.89 7.01 1.00
N GLU A 117 -5.19 6.39 -0.15
CA GLU A 117 -6.59 6.13 -0.52
C GLU A 117 -7.23 5.05 0.35
N LEU A 118 -6.50 3.98 0.65
CA LEU A 118 -6.99 2.87 1.48
C LEU A 118 -7.40 3.29 2.88
N ILE A 119 -6.71 4.26 3.49
CA ILE A 119 -7.04 4.71 4.84
C ILE A 119 -8.42 5.37 4.90
N LYS A 120 -8.88 6.02 3.83
CA LYS A 120 -10.16 6.72 3.79
C LYS A 120 -11.34 5.80 4.10
N GLU A 121 -11.31 4.56 3.63
CA GLU A 121 -12.33 3.54 3.92
C GLU A 121 -12.31 3.09 5.38
N LEU A 122 -11.19 3.26 6.07
CA LEU A 122 -10.98 2.81 7.44
C LEU A 122 -11.23 3.90 8.49
N LEU A 123 -11.22 5.19 8.09
CA LEU A 123 -11.42 6.32 9.00
C LEU A 123 -12.70 6.22 9.86
N PRO A 124 -13.85 5.77 9.35
CA PRO A 124 -15.07 5.66 10.17
C PRO A 124 -14.91 4.74 11.39
N TYR A 125 -14.00 3.77 11.35
CA TYR A 125 -13.74 2.84 12.45
C TYR A 125 -12.78 3.40 13.51
N LEU A 126 -12.18 4.57 13.24
CA LEU A 126 -11.33 5.27 14.22
C LEU A 126 -12.16 6.13 15.20
N SER A 127 -13.46 6.30 14.93
CA SER A 127 -14.38 7.02 15.81
C SER A 127 -15.13 6.03 16.71
N PRO A 128 -15.38 6.38 18.00
CA PRO A 128 -16.15 5.55 18.91
C PRO A 128 -17.55 5.23 18.37
N LYS A 129 -17.93 3.97 18.47
CA LYS A 129 -19.28 3.49 18.17
C LYS A 129 -19.80 2.69 19.35
N GLU A 130 -20.96 3.07 19.87
CA GLU A 130 -21.62 2.37 20.97
C GLU A 130 -22.34 1.12 20.48
N ILE A 131 -22.12 0.00 21.16
CA ILE A 131 -22.77 -1.29 20.95
C ILE A 131 -23.06 -1.91 22.32
N ASP A 132 -24.34 -2.10 22.65
CA ASP A 132 -24.79 -2.66 23.94
C ASP A 132 -24.17 -1.97 25.16
N GLY A 133 -24.05 -0.64 25.13
CA GLY A 133 -23.48 0.16 26.21
C GLY A 133 -21.95 0.09 26.33
N VAL A 134 -21.28 -0.37 25.27
CA VAL A 134 -19.82 -0.37 25.17
C VAL A 134 -19.40 0.42 23.92
N GLU A 135 -18.58 1.44 24.11
CA GLU A 135 -17.94 2.16 23.00
C GLU A 135 -16.77 1.32 22.46
N VAL A 136 -16.75 1.08 21.15
CA VAL A 136 -15.70 0.32 20.48
C VAL A 136 -15.19 1.05 19.25
N TYR A 137 -13.87 1.11 19.09
CA TYR A 137 -13.21 1.73 17.93
C TYR A 137 -11.77 1.25 17.80
N VAL A 138 -11.11 1.58 16.71
CA VAL A 138 -9.67 1.39 16.56
C VAL A 138 -8.97 2.71 16.86
N GLN A 139 -8.06 2.71 17.78
CA GLN A 139 -7.17 3.84 18.05
C GLN A 139 -5.82 3.62 17.35
N ILE A 140 -5.28 4.68 16.77
CA ILE A 140 -3.90 4.70 16.26
C ILE A 140 -3.10 5.56 17.24
N ASN A 141 -2.03 4.99 17.80
CA ASN A 141 -1.19 5.68 18.77
C ASN A 141 -0.17 6.62 18.09
N GLU A 142 0.61 7.32 18.90
CA GLU A 142 1.62 8.27 18.43
C GLU A 142 2.75 7.65 17.61
N GLU A 143 2.89 6.33 17.63
CA GLU A 143 3.85 5.57 16.82
C GLU A 143 3.23 5.06 15.49
N GLY A 144 1.93 5.31 15.24
CA GLY A 144 1.22 4.79 14.08
C GLY A 144 0.69 3.36 14.21
N LYS A 145 0.84 2.74 15.40
CA LYS A 145 0.34 1.40 15.68
C LYS A 145 -1.14 1.45 16.07
N SER A 146 -1.91 0.48 15.58
CA SER A 146 -3.35 0.39 15.84
C SER A 146 -3.66 -0.56 16.98
N GLU A 147 -4.67 -0.20 17.79
CA GLU A 147 -5.23 -0.98 18.90
C GLU A 147 -6.76 -0.91 18.87
N ILE A 148 -7.44 -1.99 19.30
CA ILE A 148 -8.89 -1.95 19.48
C ILE A 148 -9.16 -1.45 20.92
N LYS A 149 -9.86 -0.33 21.02
CA LYS A 149 -10.33 0.23 22.29
C LYS A 149 -11.77 -0.16 22.56
N GLN A 150 -12.05 -0.41 23.82
CA GLN A 150 -13.37 -0.74 24.32
C GLN A 150 -13.59 -0.04 25.65
N ILE A 151 -14.57 0.85 25.71
CA ILE A 151 -14.85 1.67 26.87
C ILE A 151 -16.27 1.41 27.34
N LYS A 152 -16.45 1.15 28.62
CA LYS A 152 -17.76 1.02 29.24
C LYS A 152 -17.83 1.92 30.47
N ASP A 153 -18.90 2.75 30.55
CA ASP A 153 -19.10 3.69 31.66
C ASP A 153 -17.85 4.56 31.92
N GLY A 154 -17.17 5.00 30.84
CA GLY A 154 -15.93 5.81 30.90
C GLY A 154 -14.67 5.07 31.32
N LYS A 155 -14.72 3.72 31.46
CA LYS A 155 -13.55 2.90 31.84
C LYS A 155 -13.16 1.98 30.69
N GLU A 156 -11.86 1.96 30.37
CA GLU A 156 -11.31 1.03 29.39
C GLU A 156 -11.38 -0.42 29.91
N LEU A 157 -11.90 -1.32 29.08
CA LEU A 157 -11.99 -2.74 29.39
C LEU A 157 -10.73 -3.47 28.91
N ASN A 158 -10.18 -4.33 29.73
CA ASN A 158 -9.00 -5.16 29.40
C ASN A 158 -9.29 -6.22 28.32
N SER A 159 -10.56 -6.57 28.08
CA SER A 159 -10.96 -7.56 27.09
C SER A 159 -12.37 -7.33 26.57
N MET A 160 -12.60 -7.73 25.33
CA MET A 160 -13.92 -7.66 24.69
C MET A 160 -14.93 -8.52 25.45
N PRO A 161 -16.08 -7.95 25.86
CA PRO A 161 -17.17 -8.70 26.51
C PRO A 161 -17.61 -9.89 25.65
N ALA A 162 -17.88 -11.04 26.31
CA ALA A 162 -18.21 -12.29 25.63
C ALA A 162 -19.41 -12.16 24.66
N LYS A 163 -20.42 -11.35 25.04
CA LYS A 163 -21.60 -11.07 24.22
C LYS A 163 -21.26 -10.37 22.90
N LEU A 164 -20.26 -9.48 22.91
CA LEU A 164 -19.86 -8.69 21.75
C LEU A 164 -18.88 -9.41 20.83
N LYS A 165 -18.19 -10.46 21.29
CA LYS A 165 -17.15 -11.16 20.49
C LYS A 165 -17.60 -11.64 19.14
N LYS A 166 -18.90 -12.01 19.01
CA LYS A 166 -19.52 -12.52 17.77
C LYS A 166 -20.39 -11.46 17.05
N HIS A 167 -20.39 -10.22 17.54
CA HIS A 167 -21.16 -9.16 16.90
C HIS A 167 -20.55 -8.81 15.52
N PRO A 168 -21.35 -8.68 14.44
CA PRO A 168 -20.84 -8.42 13.08
C PRO A 168 -19.90 -7.23 13.00
N TYR A 169 -20.23 -6.12 13.64
CA TYR A 169 -19.37 -4.93 13.68
C TYR A 169 -18.00 -5.19 14.35
N ILE A 170 -17.97 -6.04 15.37
CA ILE A 170 -16.70 -6.40 16.03
C ILE A 170 -15.81 -7.24 15.11
N GLU A 171 -16.39 -8.10 14.28
CA GLU A 171 -15.65 -8.84 13.27
C GLU A 171 -15.09 -7.89 12.18
N GLU A 172 -15.89 -6.91 11.74
CA GLU A 172 -15.42 -5.84 10.85
C GLU A 172 -14.29 -5.03 11.50
N LEU A 173 -14.45 -4.63 12.76
CA LEU A 173 -13.45 -3.87 13.52
C LEU A 173 -12.12 -4.62 13.64
N LYS A 174 -12.15 -5.93 13.89
CA LYS A 174 -10.95 -6.78 13.88
C LYS A 174 -10.29 -6.85 12.51
N ALA A 175 -11.10 -6.93 11.45
CA ALA A 175 -10.59 -6.92 10.07
C ALA A 175 -9.93 -5.58 9.73
N VAL A 176 -10.52 -4.45 10.17
CA VAL A 176 -9.95 -3.11 10.02
C VAL A 176 -8.64 -2.99 10.80
N HIS A 177 -8.62 -3.39 12.06
CA HIS A 177 -7.39 -3.40 12.87
C HIS A 177 -6.27 -4.20 12.18
N LYS A 178 -6.59 -5.37 11.61
CA LYS A 178 -5.62 -6.17 10.86
C LYS A 178 -5.12 -5.44 9.61
N LYS A 179 -6.01 -4.76 8.86
CA LYS A 179 -5.61 -3.95 7.69
C LYS A 179 -4.64 -2.82 8.10
N LEU A 180 -4.92 -2.12 9.19
CA LEU A 180 -4.06 -1.04 9.71
C LEU A 180 -2.69 -1.56 10.17
N LYS A 181 -2.63 -2.72 10.85
CA LYS A 181 -1.36 -3.37 11.19
C LYS A 181 -0.56 -3.76 9.95
N ASP A 182 -1.23 -4.31 8.94
CA ASP A 182 -0.58 -4.66 7.68
C ASP A 182 -0.06 -3.40 6.96
N GLN A 183 -0.83 -2.29 6.96
CA GLN A 183 -0.43 -1.00 6.41
C GLN A 183 0.80 -0.44 7.14
N TYR A 184 0.78 -0.41 8.48
CA TYR A 184 1.92 0.02 9.30
C TYR A 184 3.21 -0.73 8.90
N THR A 185 3.12 -2.06 8.81
CA THR A 185 4.28 -2.91 8.47
C THR A 185 4.80 -2.60 7.07
N ARG A 186 3.91 -2.46 6.08
CA ARG A 186 4.31 -2.11 4.70
C ARG A 186 4.93 -0.73 4.63
N SER A 187 4.30 0.26 5.25
CA SER A 187 4.78 1.65 5.22
C SER A 187 6.15 1.79 5.88
N ARG A 188 6.38 1.09 7.00
CA ARG A 188 7.70 1.08 7.65
C ARG A 188 8.78 0.53 6.72
N ILE A 189 8.56 -0.65 6.12
CA ILE A 189 9.52 -1.27 5.19
C ILE A 189 9.79 -0.37 4.00
N MET A 190 8.76 0.29 3.47
CA MET A 190 8.91 1.19 2.33
C MET A 190 9.69 2.45 2.67
N LEU A 191 9.47 3.03 3.86
CA LEU A 191 10.23 4.19 4.31
C LEU A 191 11.69 3.83 4.58
N GLU A 192 11.95 2.66 5.18
CA GLU A 192 13.31 2.13 5.33
C GLU A 192 14.00 2.00 3.96
N GLN A 193 13.31 1.44 2.97
CA GLN A 193 13.84 1.32 1.60
C GLN A 193 14.03 2.70 0.94
N ALA A 194 13.08 3.64 1.13
CA ALA A 194 13.20 4.99 0.59
C ALA A 194 14.42 5.75 1.17
N MET A 195 14.76 5.50 2.44
CA MET A 195 15.98 6.04 3.07
C MET A 195 17.24 5.44 2.45
N GLU A 196 17.30 4.12 2.25
CA GLU A 196 18.43 3.43 1.61
C GLU A 196 18.64 3.91 0.18
N ASP A 197 17.56 4.09 -0.58
CA ASP A 197 17.59 4.51 -1.98
C ASP A 197 17.73 6.03 -2.16
N CYS A 198 17.80 6.80 -1.08
CA CYS A 198 17.77 8.27 -1.09
C CYS A 198 16.59 8.80 -1.94
N THR A 199 15.41 8.24 -1.76
CA THR A 199 14.22 8.59 -2.55
C THR A 199 13.83 10.04 -2.30
N HIS A 200 13.67 10.80 -3.38
CA HIS A 200 13.17 12.17 -3.30
C HIS A 200 11.66 12.19 -3.11
N PHE A 201 11.18 13.08 -2.22
CA PHE A 201 9.78 13.36 -2.00
C PHE A 201 9.40 14.69 -2.62
N GLU A 202 8.29 14.75 -3.31
CA GLU A 202 7.63 15.99 -3.68
C GLU A 202 6.84 16.54 -2.48
N GLU A 203 6.77 17.87 -2.31
CA GLU A 203 6.03 18.46 -1.19
C GLU A 203 4.56 17.99 -1.16
N ASN A 204 3.91 17.93 -2.31
CA ASN A 204 2.53 17.46 -2.42
C ASN A 204 2.36 15.98 -1.99
N GLU A 205 3.37 15.16 -2.20
CA GLU A 205 3.38 13.76 -1.75
C GLU A 205 3.47 13.70 -0.22
N LEU A 206 4.39 14.46 0.38
CA LEU A 206 4.52 14.55 1.83
C LEU A 206 3.23 15.05 2.49
N ARG A 207 2.62 16.10 1.97
CA ARG A 207 1.33 16.64 2.47
C ARG A 207 0.21 15.59 2.44
N LYS A 208 0.14 14.77 1.40
CA LYS A 208 -0.83 13.67 1.33
C LYS A 208 -0.53 12.58 2.36
N LEU A 209 0.74 12.21 2.52
CA LEU A 209 1.16 11.21 3.49
C LEU A 209 0.93 11.65 4.94
N MET A 210 1.05 12.95 5.23
CA MET A 210 0.73 13.52 6.55
C MET A 210 -0.75 13.33 6.94
N GLN A 211 -1.65 13.23 5.98
CA GLN A 211 -3.07 12.97 6.25
C GLN A 211 -3.35 11.51 6.64
N ASN A 212 -2.37 10.63 6.46
CA ASN A 212 -2.52 9.22 6.83
C ASN A 212 -2.05 9.01 8.27
N PRO A 213 -2.97 8.67 9.22
CA PRO A 213 -2.65 8.55 10.64
C PRO A 213 -1.71 7.38 10.97
N VAL A 214 -1.52 6.44 10.04
CA VAL A 214 -0.56 5.33 10.18
C VAL A 214 0.83 5.74 9.69
N ILE A 215 0.91 6.50 8.60
CA ILE A 215 2.18 6.84 7.94
C ILE A 215 2.82 8.07 8.56
N TRP A 216 2.01 9.09 8.90
CA TRP A 216 2.53 10.34 9.48
C TRP A 216 3.41 10.13 10.72
N PRO A 217 3.02 9.31 11.70
CA PRO A 217 3.87 9.03 12.86
C PRO A 217 5.25 8.46 12.51
N LEU A 218 5.35 7.73 11.40
CA LEU A 218 6.63 7.21 10.92
C LEU A 218 7.47 8.30 10.25
N LEU A 219 6.83 9.19 9.47
CA LEU A 219 7.49 10.28 8.75
C LEU A 219 8.00 11.38 9.66
N LYS A 220 7.24 11.74 10.70
CA LYS A 220 7.58 12.88 11.59
C LYS A 220 8.93 12.72 12.33
N HIS A 221 9.44 11.51 12.40
CA HIS A 221 10.72 11.19 13.03
C HIS A 221 11.89 11.09 12.06
N LEU A 222 11.63 11.21 10.74
CA LEU A 222 12.68 11.15 9.73
C LEU A 222 13.36 12.51 9.58
N VAL A 223 14.67 12.47 9.33
CA VAL A 223 15.44 13.65 8.95
C VAL A 223 15.42 13.78 7.44
N PHE A 224 14.94 14.90 6.96
CA PHE A 224 14.91 15.24 5.55
C PHE A 224 16.08 16.13 5.17
N ILE A 225 16.52 16.02 3.93
CA ILE A 225 17.55 16.90 3.35
C ILE A 225 16.87 17.69 2.22
N CYS A 226 16.91 19.02 2.33
CA CYS A 226 16.39 19.91 1.31
C CYS A 226 17.42 21.04 1.07
N ASN A 227 17.85 21.22 -0.18
CA ASN A 227 18.84 22.25 -0.56
C ASN A 227 20.11 22.26 0.32
N GLY A 228 20.58 21.07 0.72
CA GLY A 228 21.76 20.92 1.57
C GLY A 228 21.54 21.21 3.06
N GLN A 229 20.31 21.51 3.46
CA GLN A 229 19.91 21.65 4.87
C GLN A 229 19.24 20.38 5.35
N THR A 230 19.50 20.00 6.61
CA THR A 230 18.90 18.84 7.27
C THR A 230 17.92 19.29 8.35
N GLY A 231 16.78 18.61 8.46
CA GLY A 231 15.78 18.95 9.45
C GLY A 231 14.61 17.97 9.46
N PHE A 232 13.63 18.27 10.31
CA PHE A 232 12.36 17.55 10.39
C PHE A 232 11.31 18.29 9.57
N TYR A 233 10.47 17.54 8.86
CA TYR A 233 9.38 18.12 8.11
C TYR A 233 8.13 18.26 8.97
N THR A 234 7.59 19.48 9.06
CA THR A 234 6.36 19.78 9.82
C THR A 234 5.59 20.88 9.09
N ASP A 235 4.32 20.64 8.80
CA ASP A 235 3.37 21.64 8.23
C ASP A 235 3.88 22.39 6.99
N GLY A 236 4.60 21.70 6.09
CA GLY A 236 5.15 22.31 4.89
C GLY A 236 6.50 23.01 5.08
N LEU A 237 7.10 22.91 6.26
CA LEU A 237 8.36 23.52 6.62
C LEU A 237 9.41 22.48 6.98
N LEU A 238 10.67 22.75 6.63
CA LEU A 238 11.82 22.02 7.15
C LEU A 238 12.34 22.75 8.39
N ILE A 239 12.18 22.12 9.55
CA ILE A 239 12.72 22.65 10.82
C ILE A 239 14.15 22.13 10.95
N THR A 240 15.12 23.00 10.76
CA THR A 240 16.54 22.64 10.82
C THR A 240 17.04 22.46 12.27
N VAL A 241 17.94 21.52 12.48
CA VAL A 241 18.46 21.15 13.83
C VAL A 241 19.50 22.14 14.35
N ASN A 242 19.97 23.09 13.53
CA ASN A 242 20.93 24.10 13.98
C ASN A 242 20.25 25.21 14.75
N ALA A 243 20.85 25.61 15.85
CA ALA A 243 20.40 26.44 16.98
C ALA A 243 19.78 27.83 16.68
N ALA A 244 19.61 28.20 15.42
CA ALA A 244 18.75 29.29 14.99
C ALA A 244 17.60 28.67 14.20
N VAL A 245 16.39 28.76 14.69
CA VAL A 245 15.17 28.28 14.02
C VAL A 245 15.05 29.02 12.69
N SER A 246 15.58 28.43 11.61
CA SER A 246 15.32 28.91 10.26
C SER A 246 14.29 28.01 9.61
N TYR A 247 13.17 28.58 9.25
CA TYR A 247 12.13 27.88 8.50
C TYR A 247 12.41 28.03 7.01
N THR A 248 12.58 26.92 6.31
CA THR A 248 12.73 26.91 4.85
C THR A 248 11.50 26.25 4.25
N HIS A 249 10.80 26.97 3.35
CA HIS A 249 9.74 26.35 2.57
C HIS A 249 10.35 25.35 1.59
N LEU A 250 9.73 24.17 1.49
CA LEU A 250 10.03 23.20 0.44
C LEU A 250 9.40 23.69 -0.86
N THR A 251 10.20 23.96 -1.87
CA THR A 251 9.77 24.32 -3.22
C THR A 251 9.78 23.12 -4.14
#